data_f07dc35382232053799fb9c5d8a46c51
#
_entry.id   f07dc35382232053799fb9c5d8a46c51
#
_cell.length_a   1.000
_cell.length_b   1.000
_cell.length_c   1.000
_cell.angle_alpha   90.00
_cell.angle_beta   90.00
_cell.angle_gamma   90.00
#
_symmetry.space_group_name_H-M   'P 1'
#
loop_
_entity.id
_entity.type
_entity.pdbx_description
1 polymer ?
#
loop_
_entity_poly.entity_id
_entity_poly.type
_entity_poly.pdbx_seq_one_letter_code
_entity_poly.pdbx_strand_id
1 'polypeptide(L)'
;MKITDIDKMQDIKLLLNYCKRMSSLVISSYNKEKYDNKRLEIIINEMLIEAQALGINGVLKTNNFEISSEETANIYEIIFETITKFRETNFILYIQVNNSYTEIKYLFDGKHKNFKKEIEKLQLEKLLKIEQIIDEDGTTIKLKILRGEN
;
A
#
# COMPACT_ATOMS: atom_id res chain seq x y z
N MET A 1 26.26 -2.09 17.73
CA MET A 1 24.94 -2.55 17.27
C MET A 1 25.10 -3.23 15.91
N LYS A 2 24.58 -4.44 15.77
CA LYS A 2 24.64 -5.17 14.50
C LYS A 2 23.64 -4.58 13.50
N ILE A 3 23.92 -4.69 12.20
CA ILE A 3 23.04 -4.20 11.14
C ILE A 3 21.63 -4.79 11.26
N THR A 4 21.50 -6.06 11.64
CA THR A 4 20.22 -6.74 11.88
C THR A 4 19.40 -6.09 13.01
N ASP A 5 20.04 -5.53 14.02
CA ASP A 5 19.36 -4.83 15.12
C ASP A 5 18.81 -3.48 14.67
N ILE A 6 19.55 -2.79 13.79
CA ILE A 6 19.10 -1.53 13.18
C ILE A 6 17.87 -1.77 12.30
N ASP A 7 17.89 -2.82 11.47
CA ASP A 7 16.75 -3.19 10.62
C ASP A 7 15.51 -3.52 11.43
N LYS A 8 15.66 -4.28 12.52
CA LYS A 8 14.56 -4.60 13.45
C LYS A 8 13.96 -3.35 14.07
N MET A 9 14.81 -2.39 14.46
CA MET A 9 14.33 -1.11 15.03
C MET A 9 13.53 -0.32 13.99
N GLN A 10 13.97 -0.29 12.73
CA GLN A 10 13.24 0.40 11.66
C GLN A 10 11.91 -0.30 11.34
N ASP A 11 11.88 -1.64 11.34
CA ASP A 11 10.65 -2.42 11.18
C ASP A 11 9.64 -2.08 12.28
N ILE A 12 10.08 -2.02 13.53
CA ILE A 12 9.23 -1.68 14.68
C ILE A 12 8.71 -0.26 14.55
N LYS A 13 9.55 0.69 14.16
CA LYS A 13 9.15 2.09 13.96
C LYS A 13 8.08 2.22 12.88
N LEU A 14 8.27 1.54 11.75
CA LEU A 14 7.30 1.54 10.66
C LEU A 14 5.96 0.98 11.12
N LEU A 15 5.98 -0.13 11.86
CA LEU A 15 4.77 -0.76 12.41
C LEU A 15 4.05 0.16 13.41
N LEU A 16 4.78 0.78 14.33
CA LEU A 16 4.20 1.68 15.31
C LEU A 16 3.53 2.89 14.65
N ASN A 17 4.17 3.48 13.66
CA ASN A 17 3.61 4.60 12.93
C ASN A 17 2.38 4.19 12.11
N TYR A 18 2.40 2.99 11.53
CA TYR A 18 1.24 2.40 10.87
C TYR A 18 0.06 2.29 11.84
N CYS A 19 0.29 1.74 13.03
CA CYS A 19 -0.77 1.60 14.04
C CYS A 19 -1.35 2.96 14.46
N LYS A 20 -0.52 3.98 14.61
CA LYS A 20 -0.97 5.33 14.95
C LYS A 20 -1.86 5.91 13.86
N ARG A 21 -1.46 5.78 12.60
CA ARG A 21 -2.24 6.30 11.47
C ARG A 21 -3.55 5.53 11.30
N MET A 22 -3.52 4.20 11.46
CA MET A 22 -4.75 3.40 11.41
C MET A 22 -5.74 3.79 12.50
N SER A 23 -5.25 4.06 13.71
CA SER A 23 -6.10 4.55 14.81
C SER A 23 -6.77 5.87 14.44
N SER A 24 -6.04 6.80 13.83
CA SER A 24 -6.59 8.08 13.36
C SER A 24 -7.64 7.87 12.27
N LEU A 25 -7.42 6.95 11.35
CA LEU A 25 -8.37 6.63 10.27
C LEU A 25 -9.65 6.01 10.82
N VAL A 26 -9.55 5.14 11.83
CA VAL A 26 -10.71 4.56 12.50
C VAL A 26 -11.54 5.65 13.17
N ILE A 27 -10.90 6.59 13.88
CA ILE A 27 -11.59 7.73 14.50
C ILE A 27 -12.27 8.58 13.44
N SER A 28 -11.59 8.88 12.33
CA SER A 28 -12.15 9.63 11.20
C SER A 28 -13.38 8.93 10.61
N SER A 29 -13.40 7.59 10.58
CA SER A 29 -14.54 6.85 10.04
C SER A 29 -15.79 7.01 10.90
N TYR A 30 -15.66 7.11 12.22
CA TYR A 30 -16.79 7.42 13.11
C TYR A 30 -17.36 8.81 12.84
N ASN A 31 -16.52 9.75 12.43
CA ASN A 31 -16.92 11.12 12.11
C ASN A 31 -17.38 11.26 10.65
N LYS A 32 -17.43 10.17 9.89
CA LYS A 32 -17.83 10.13 8.47
C LYS A 32 -17.02 11.11 7.60
N GLU A 33 -15.75 11.29 7.92
CA GLU A 33 -14.87 12.13 7.13
C GLU A 33 -14.59 11.50 5.76
N LYS A 34 -14.36 12.36 4.78
CA LYS A 34 -13.98 11.94 3.43
C LYS A 34 -12.55 12.35 3.12
N TYR A 35 -11.91 11.56 2.28
CA TYR A 35 -10.53 11.77 1.85
C TYR A 35 -10.49 11.94 0.33
N ASP A 36 -9.90 13.03 -0.12
CA ASP A 36 -9.55 13.14 -1.54
C ASP A 36 -8.20 12.44 -1.80
N ASN A 37 -7.83 12.33 -3.07
CA ASN A 37 -6.57 11.70 -3.45
C ASN A 37 -5.36 12.41 -2.84
N LYS A 38 -5.40 13.72 -2.71
CA LYS A 38 -4.27 14.49 -2.14
C LYS A 38 -4.04 14.18 -0.67
N ARG A 39 -5.11 14.07 0.10
CA ARG A 39 -5.04 13.72 1.52
C ARG A 39 -4.53 12.28 1.69
N LEU A 40 -4.98 11.36 0.84
CA LEU A 40 -4.48 9.98 0.84
C LEU A 40 -2.99 9.93 0.47
N GLU A 41 -2.56 10.71 -0.53
CA GLU A 41 -1.16 10.79 -0.93
C GLU A 41 -0.25 11.20 0.22
N ILE A 42 -0.68 12.18 1.04
CA ILE A 42 0.11 12.63 2.19
C ILE A 42 0.36 11.47 3.15
N ILE A 43 -0.68 10.72 3.50
CA ILE A 43 -0.59 9.61 4.44
C ILE A 43 0.31 8.49 3.91
N ILE A 44 0.14 8.11 2.65
CA ILE A 44 0.93 7.04 2.04
C ILE A 44 2.38 7.48 1.84
N ASN A 45 2.62 8.72 1.42
CA ASN A 45 3.98 9.22 1.25
C ASN A 45 4.76 9.27 2.56
N GLU A 46 4.11 9.57 3.68
CA GLU A 46 4.75 9.49 5.00
C GLU A 46 5.23 8.06 5.28
N MET A 47 4.42 7.07 4.97
CA MET A 47 4.80 5.65 5.12
C MET A 47 5.94 5.28 4.17
N LEU A 48 5.88 5.71 2.91
CA LEU A 48 6.93 5.44 1.94
C LEU A 48 8.27 6.08 2.33
N ILE A 49 8.25 7.28 2.89
CA ILE A 49 9.45 7.94 3.40
C ILE A 49 10.08 7.11 4.54
N GLU A 50 9.27 6.64 5.46
CA GLU A 50 9.76 5.80 6.57
C GLU A 50 10.31 4.46 6.05
N ALA A 51 9.69 3.89 5.03
CA ALA A 51 10.11 2.63 4.42
C ALA A 51 11.48 2.75 3.72
N GLN A 52 11.91 3.95 3.34
CA GLN A 52 13.24 4.17 2.75
C GLN A 52 14.36 3.72 3.66
N ALA A 53 14.18 3.81 4.97
CA ALA A 53 15.16 3.32 5.95
C ALA A 53 15.39 1.80 5.85
N LEU A 54 14.43 1.06 5.26
CA LEU A 54 14.51 -0.38 5.02
C LEU A 54 14.96 -0.70 3.59
N GLY A 55 15.36 0.31 2.81
CA GLY A 55 15.72 0.15 1.40
C GLY A 55 14.53 0.02 0.46
N ILE A 56 13.33 0.31 0.93
CA ILE A 56 12.10 0.27 0.12
C ILE A 56 11.87 1.66 -0.48
N ASN A 57 11.98 1.79 -1.80
CA ASN A 57 11.84 3.07 -2.48
C ASN A 57 10.68 3.01 -3.47
N GLY A 58 9.60 3.72 -3.13
CA GLY A 58 8.40 3.77 -3.95
C GLY A 58 8.00 5.19 -4.31
N VAL A 59 7.40 5.35 -5.48
CA VAL A 59 6.81 6.60 -5.94
C VAL A 59 5.31 6.38 -6.11
N LEU A 60 4.50 7.23 -5.51
CA LEU A 60 3.04 7.13 -5.56
C LEU A 60 2.46 8.02 -6.66
N LYS A 61 1.49 7.48 -7.40
CA LYS A 61 0.67 8.21 -8.36
C LYS A 61 -0.80 7.85 -8.16
N THR A 62 -1.67 8.85 -8.21
CA THR A 62 -3.12 8.66 -8.04
C THR A 62 -3.89 9.39 -9.14
N ASN A 63 -5.14 8.95 -9.38
CA ASN A 63 -6.11 9.74 -10.14
C ASN A 63 -6.89 10.65 -9.17
N ASN A 64 -7.78 11.47 -9.69
CA ASN A 64 -8.64 12.31 -8.86
C ASN A 64 -9.82 11.48 -8.33
N PHE A 65 -10.03 11.52 -7.00
CA PHE A 65 -11.13 10.80 -6.36
C PHE A 65 -11.44 11.38 -4.98
N GLU A 66 -12.58 11.00 -4.46
CA GLU A 66 -12.95 11.22 -3.07
C GLU A 66 -13.54 9.93 -2.53
N ILE A 67 -13.05 9.46 -1.39
CA ILE A 67 -13.43 8.19 -0.78
C ILE A 67 -13.71 8.39 0.72
N SER A 68 -14.37 7.40 1.32
CA SER A 68 -14.63 7.42 2.76
C SER A 68 -13.35 7.14 3.56
N SER A 69 -13.35 7.49 4.84
CA SER A 69 -12.26 7.14 5.76
C SER A 69 -12.09 5.63 5.88
N GLU A 70 -13.18 4.87 5.80
CA GLU A 70 -13.13 3.42 5.84
C GLU A 70 -12.41 2.86 4.61
N GLU A 71 -12.75 3.35 3.41
CA GLU A 71 -12.03 2.96 2.19
C GLU A 71 -10.55 3.35 2.27
N THR A 72 -10.26 4.52 2.82
CA THR A 72 -8.87 5.00 3.02
C THR A 72 -8.10 4.05 3.94
N ALA A 73 -8.71 3.62 5.04
CA ALA A 73 -8.09 2.68 5.97
C ALA A 73 -7.79 1.34 5.29
N ASN A 74 -8.71 0.84 4.47
CA ASN A 74 -8.52 -0.41 3.72
C ASN A 74 -7.35 -0.31 2.72
N ILE A 75 -7.27 0.79 1.98
CA ILE A 75 -6.18 1.03 1.05
C ILE A 75 -4.85 1.10 1.80
N TYR A 76 -4.81 1.83 2.89
CA TYR A 76 -3.62 2.02 3.71
C TYR A 76 -3.11 0.67 4.26
N GLU A 77 -4.00 -0.17 4.77
CA GLU A 77 -3.67 -1.51 5.25
C GLU A 77 -3.08 -2.39 4.14
N ILE A 78 -3.71 -2.39 2.97
CA ILE A 78 -3.24 -3.19 1.83
C ILE A 78 -1.84 -2.76 1.41
N ILE A 79 -1.59 -1.46 1.33
CA ILE A 79 -0.28 -0.93 0.94
C ILE A 79 0.77 -1.29 1.98
N PHE A 80 0.47 -1.14 3.27
CA PHE A 80 1.40 -1.53 4.32
C PHE A 80 1.77 -3.01 4.22
N GLU A 81 0.76 -3.89 4.09
CA GLU A 81 0.99 -5.33 3.97
C GLU A 81 1.81 -5.68 2.73
N THR A 82 1.50 -5.06 1.59
CA THR A 82 2.20 -5.36 0.34
C THR A 82 3.63 -4.86 0.32
N ILE A 83 3.91 -3.63 0.74
CA ILE A 83 5.28 -3.12 0.75
C ILE A 83 6.17 -3.87 1.74
N THR A 84 5.63 -4.27 2.87
CA THR A 84 6.40 -5.02 3.89
C THR A 84 6.64 -6.48 3.47
N LYS A 85 5.73 -7.10 2.71
CA LYS A 85 5.91 -8.46 2.20
C LYS A 85 6.81 -8.50 0.97
N PHE A 86 6.61 -7.58 0.04
CA PHE A 86 7.41 -7.57 -1.21
C PHE A 86 8.83 -7.04 -1.00
N ARG A 87 9.02 -6.04 -0.16
CA ARG A 87 10.32 -5.43 0.18
C ARG A 87 11.19 -5.10 -1.03
N GLU A 88 10.57 -4.56 -2.09
CA GLU A 88 11.30 -4.18 -3.28
C GLU A 88 11.93 -2.80 -3.18
N THR A 89 13.12 -2.67 -3.77
CA THR A 89 13.91 -1.44 -3.65
C THR A 89 13.37 -0.29 -4.47
N ASN A 90 12.82 -0.56 -5.67
CA ASN A 90 12.30 0.51 -6.53
C ASN A 90 11.00 0.09 -7.18
N PHE A 91 9.96 0.89 -7.01
CA PHE A 91 8.68 0.61 -7.66
C PHE A 91 7.87 1.89 -7.83
N ILE A 92 6.90 1.82 -8.72
CA ILE A 92 5.86 2.84 -8.85
C ILE A 92 4.56 2.21 -8.34
N LEU A 93 3.88 2.92 -7.47
CA LEU A 93 2.61 2.53 -6.89
C LEU A 93 1.52 3.43 -7.47
N TYR A 94 0.55 2.83 -8.14
CA TYR A 94 -0.62 3.53 -8.66
C TYR A 94 -1.84 3.18 -7.84
N ILE A 95 -2.61 4.20 -7.46
CA ILE A 95 -3.93 4.02 -6.85
C ILE A 95 -4.94 4.68 -7.77
N GLN A 96 -5.84 3.89 -8.31
CA GLN A 96 -6.91 4.36 -9.19
C GLN A 96 -8.26 3.95 -8.62
N VAL A 97 -9.13 4.94 -8.43
CA VAL A 97 -10.47 4.72 -7.91
C VAL A 97 -11.50 5.09 -8.98
N ASN A 98 -12.42 4.18 -9.24
CA ASN A 98 -13.60 4.44 -10.05
C ASN A 98 -14.86 4.10 -9.25
N ASN A 99 -16.03 4.18 -9.86
CA ASN A 99 -17.29 3.98 -9.15
C ASN A 99 -17.48 2.54 -8.64
N SER A 100 -16.85 1.57 -9.27
CA SER A 100 -17.07 0.14 -9.00
C SER A 100 -15.98 -0.50 -8.15
N TYR A 101 -14.74 -0.08 -8.31
CA TYR A 101 -13.61 -0.69 -7.61
C TYR A 101 -12.46 0.29 -7.44
N THR A 102 -11.56 -0.06 -6.52
CA THR A 102 -10.25 0.57 -6.36
C THR A 102 -9.18 -0.40 -6.85
N GLU A 103 -8.27 0.08 -7.68
CA GLU A 103 -7.13 -0.70 -8.14
C GLU A 103 -5.85 -0.14 -7.53
N ILE A 104 -5.07 -1.02 -6.91
CA ILE A 104 -3.73 -0.71 -6.41
C ILE A 104 -2.77 -1.50 -7.29
N LYS A 105 -1.88 -0.80 -7.97
CA LYS A 105 -0.96 -1.41 -8.93
C LYS A 105 0.49 -1.07 -8.61
N TYR A 106 1.33 -2.11 -8.54
CA TYR A 106 2.77 -1.98 -8.36
C TYR A 106 3.48 -2.30 -9.67
N LEU A 107 4.39 -1.43 -10.08
CA LEU A 107 5.32 -1.68 -11.18
C LEU A 107 6.73 -1.81 -10.59
N PHE A 108 7.30 -3.01 -10.72
CA PHE A 108 8.66 -3.32 -10.27
C PHE A 108 9.57 -3.40 -11.49
N ASP A 109 10.58 -2.52 -11.50
CA ASP A 109 11.45 -2.32 -12.66
C ASP A 109 12.52 -3.40 -12.83
N GLY A 110 12.76 -3.80 -14.09
CA GLY A 110 14.00 -4.41 -14.59
C GLY A 110 14.32 -5.83 -14.15
N LYS A 111 13.54 -6.46 -13.31
CA LYS A 111 13.77 -7.85 -12.88
C LYS A 111 12.48 -8.62 -12.98
N HIS A 112 12.51 -9.72 -13.74
CA HIS A 112 11.36 -10.64 -13.87
C HIS A 112 11.12 -11.39 -12.56
N LYS A 113 10.83 -10.67 -11.49
CA LYS A 113 10.69 -11.25 -10.17
C LYS A 113 9.29 -11.85 -9.98
N ASN A 114 9.24 -13.06 -9.44
CA ASN A 114 7.98 -13.75 -9.16
C ASN A 114 7.66 -13.62 -7.67
N PHE A 115 6.54 -12.96 -7.35
CA PHE A 115 6.09 -12.71 -5.99
C PHE A 115 5.05 -13.73 -5.50
N LYS A 116 4.95 -14.89 -6.14
CA LYS A 116 3.94 -15.89 -5.81
C LYS A 116 3.92 -16.24 -4.32
N LYS A 117 5.09 -16.42 -3.70
CA LYS A 117 5.20 -16.76 -2.27
C LYS A 117 4.71 -15.62 -1.39
N GLU A 118 5.07 -14.39 -1.73
CA GLU A 118 4.68 -13.19 -1.00
C GLU A 118 3.18 -12.95 -1.11
N ILE A 119 2.61 -13.16 -2.30
CA ILE A 119 1.18 -13.06 -2.56
C ILE A 119 0.40 -14.07 -1.71
N GLU A 120 0.87 -15.31 -1.63
CA GLU A 120 0.23 -16.37 -0.83
C GLU A 120 0.20 -16.04 0.66
N LYS A 121 1.13 -15.22 1.14
CA LYS A 121 1.21 -14.81 2.55
C LYS A 121 0.32 -13.61 2.88
N LEU A 122 -0.26 -12.94 1.88
CA LEU A 122 -1.14 -11.80 2.13
C LEU A 122 -2.47 -12.26 2.72
N GLN A 123 -2.84 -11.67 3.86
CA GLN A 123 -4.11 -11.93 4.54
C GLN A 123 -4.95 -10.66 4.50
N LEU A 124 -5.66 -10.47 3.40
CA LEU A 124 -6.44 -9.26 3.15
C LEU A 124 -7.92 -9.62 2.97
N GLU A 125 -8.74 -9.27 3.96
CA GLU A 125 -10.16 -9.63 4.01
C GLU A 125 -11.00 -8.99 2.89
N LYS A 126 -10.63 -7.80 2.46
CA LYS A 126 -11.43 -7.02 1.50
C LYS A 126 -10.89 -7.03 0.08
N LEU A 127 -9.91 -7.87 -0.19
CA LEU A 127 -9.32 -8.00 -1.51
C LEU A 127 -10.22 -8.83 -2.41
N LEU A 128 -10.67 -8.25 -3.52
CA LEU A 128 -11.48 -8.94 -4.51
C LEU A 128 -10.63 -9.85 -5.41
N LYS A 129 -9.49 -9.34 -5.85
CA LYS A 129 -8.62 -10.05 -6.80
C LYS A 129 -7.20 -9.54 -6.69
N ILE A 130 -6.23 -10.45 -6.83
CA ILE A 130 -4.82 -10.12 -7.01
C ILE A 130 -4.30 -10.83 -8.25
N GLU A 131 -3.51 -10.12 -9.05
CA GLU A 131 -3.01 -10.59 -10.32
C GLU A 131 -1.55 -10.19 -10.49
N GLN A 132 -0.73 -11.11 -10.96
CA GLN A 132 0.67 -10.86 -11.27
C GLN A 132 0.91 -11.03 -12.76
N ILE A 133 1.56 -10.04 -13.37
CA ILE A 133 1.93 -10.07 -14.79
C ILE A 133 3.45 -9.89 -14.87
N ILE A 134 4.14 -10.84 -15.46
CA ILE A 134 5.58 -10.78 -15.69
C ILE A 134 5.81 -10.65 -17.20
N ASP A 135 6.46 -9.58 -17.62
CA ASP A 135 6.77 -9.31 -19.03
C ASP A 135 8.21 -8.82 -19.20
N GLU A 136 8.55 -8.34 -20.41
CA GLU A 136 9.91 -7.88 -20.73
C GLU A 136 10.36 -6.69 -19.90
N ASP A 137 9.42 -5.85 -19.48
CA ASP A 137 9.70 -4.61 -18.74
C ASP A 137 9.79 -4.82 -17.22
N GLY A 138 9.35 -5.95 -16.72
CA GLY A 138 9.40 -6.26 -15.29
C GLY A 138 8.16 -6.99 -14.80
N THR A 139 7.83 -6.78 -13.53
CA THR A 139 6.69 -7.41 -12.87
C THR A 139 5.65 -6.36 -12.47
N THR A 140 4.39 -6.63 -12.80
CA THR A 140 3.25 -5.81 -12.37
C THR A 140 2.37 -6.62 -11.44
N ILE A 141 2.01 -6.04 -10.29
CA ILE A 141 1.05 -6.62 -9.35
C ILE A 141 -0.16 -5.71 -9.30
N LYS A 142 -1.35 -6.28 -9.55
CA LYS A 142 -2.62 -5.55 -9.49
C LYS A 142 -3.50 -6.12 -8.40
N LEU A 143 -3.95 -5.27 -7.50
CA LEU A 143 -4.90 -5.64 -6.45
C LEU A 143 -6.19 -4.84 -6.68
N LYS A 144 -7.32 -5.52 -6.68
CA LYS A 144 -8.63 -4.90 -6.82
C LYS A 144 -9.46 -5.06 -5.56
N ILE A 145 -10.09 -3.97 -5.16
CA ILE A 145 -10.99 -3.92 -4.02
C ILE A 145 -12.34 -3.45 -4.53
N LEU A 146 -13.39 -4.22 -4.26
CA LEU A 146 -14.74 -3.82 -4.62
C LEU A 146 -15.17 -2.63 -3.74
N ARG A 147 -15.72 -1.60 -4.35
CA ARG A 147 -16.30 -0.48 -3.61
C ARG A 147 -17.73 -0.83 -3.23
N GLY A 148 -18.08 -0.54 -1.97
CA GLY A 148 -19.44 -0.71 -1.51
C GLY A 148 -20.38 0.31 -2.15
N GLU A 149 -21.66 0.00 -2.20
CA GLU A 149 -22.71 0.95 -2.59
C GLU A 149 -22.81 2.04 -1.51
N ASN A 150 -22.78 3.27 -1.97
CA ASN A 150 -22.96 4.44 -1.10
C ASN A 150 -24.40 4.93 -1.20
#